data_afa9b427e8201764a37dee9db108a499
#
_entry.id   afa9b427e8201764a37dee9db108a499
#
_cell.length_a   1.000
_cell.length_b   1.000
_cell.length_c   1.000
_cell.angle_alpha   90.00
_cell.angle_beta   90.00
_cell.angle_gamma   90.00
#
_symmetry.space_group_name_H-M   'P 1'
#
loop_
_entity.id
_entity.type
_entity.pdbx_description
1 polymer ?
#
loop_
_entity_poly.entity_id
_entity_poly.type
_entity_poly.pdbx_seq_one_letter_code
_entity_poly.pdbx_strand_id
1 'polypeptide(L)'
;MPVASFDHVALPTNKPEELIAFYGALGFTVPDVAQWRAAGVPFFSIHFGNQKINVHAPGMWQRKEFTLRGPTAQPGCGDLCFVWEGGAERLRETLAAAGAEVVAGPVELPGARGKGVSVYTRDPDDNLLEFIIYG
;
A
#
# COMPACT_ATOMS: atom_id res chain seq x y z
N MET A 1 22.24 -9.34 13.14
CA MET A 1 22.24 -8.44 11.97
C MET A 1 22.00 -7.00 12.41
N PRO A 2 22.87 -5.98 12.00
CA PRO A 2 22.60 -4.58 12.31
C PRO A 2 21.32 -4.05 11.66
N VAL A 3 20.97 -4.51 10.44
CA VAL A 3 19.68 -4.17 9.82
C VAL A 3 18.62 -5.10 10.38
N ALA A 4 17.75 -4.57 11.22
CA ALA A 4 16.82 -5.39 12.01
C ALA A 4 15.50 -5.68 11.26
N SER A 5 14.95 -4.68 10.57
CA SER A 5 13.64 -4.83 9.96
C SER A 5 13.41 -3.70 8.95
N PHE A 6 12.32 -3.80 8.24
CA PHE A 6 11.81 -2.73 7.40
C PHE A 6 11.04 -1.75 8.29
N ASP A 7 11.12 -0.45 8.02
CA ASP A 7 10.37 0.57 8.77
C ASP A 7 9.22 1.11 7.93
N HIS A 8 9.53 1.77 6.81
CA HIS A 8 8.51 2.31 5.93
C HIS A 8 9.04 2.43 4.51
N VAL A 9 8.12 2.56 3.57
CA VAL A 9 8.39 2.91 2.18
C VAL A 9 7.62 4.18 1.86
N ALA A 10 8.14 4.99 0.95
CA ALA A 10 7.45 6.19 0.49
C ALA A 10 6.95 5.99 -0.93
N LEU A 11 5.70 6.38 -1.18
CA LEU A 11 5.07 6.30 -2.50
C LEU A 11 4.41 7.63 -2.84
N PRO A 12 4.60 8.12 -4.08
CA PRO A 12 3.83 9.28 -4.55
C PRO A 12 2.43 8.84 -4.99
N THR A 13 1.48 9.76 -4.93
CA THR A 13 0.12 9.52 -5.39
C THR A 13 -0.39 10.70 -6.21
N ASN A 14 -1.25 10.40 -7.18
CA ASN A 14 -2.09 11.39 -7.86
C ASN A 14 -3.51 11.43 -7.28
N LYS A 15 -3.85 10.50 -6.39
CA LYS A 15 -5.21 10.28 -5.93
C LYS A 15 -5.25 10.08 -4.41
N PRO A 16 -4.85 11.11 -3.62
CA PRO A 16 -4.69 10.92 -2.18
C PRO A 16 -5.97 10.47 -1.47
N GLU A 17 -7.11 11.05 -1.79
CA GLU A 17 -8.36 10.70 -1.08
C GLU A 17 -8.85 9.31 -1.46
N GLU A 18 -8.74 8.95 -2.74
CA GLU A 18 -9.09 7.61 -3.20
C GLU A 18 -8.17 6.56 -2.56
N LEU A 19 -6.89 6.90 -2.38
CA LEU A 19 -5.93 6.00 -1.74
C LEU A 19 -6.31 5.76 -0.27
N ILE A 20 -6.68 6.81 0.45
CA ILE A 20 -7.13 6.69 1.84
C ILE A 20 -8.34 5.76 1.92
N ALA A 21 -9.34 5.96 1.06
CA ALA A 21 -10.54 5.14 1.05
C ALA A 21 -10.24 3.68 0.72
N PHE A 22 -9.40 3.44 -0.27
CA PHE A 22 -9.06 2.10 -0.74
C PHE A 22 -8.33 1.30 0.36
N TYR A 23 -7.25 1.85 0.90
CA TYR A 23 -6.48 1.14 1.92
C TYR A 23 -7.27 0.99 3.22
N GLY A 24 -8.10 1.98 3.57
CA GLY A 24 -8.99 1.85 4.72
C GLY A 24 -9.97 0.70 4.56
N ALA A 25 -10.52 0.51 3.36
CA ALA A 25 -11.44 -0.59 3.07
C ALA A 25 -10.75 -1.96 3.13
N LEU A 26 -9.43 -2.01 2.88
CA LEU A 26 -8.65 -3.24 3.00
C LEU A 26 -8.24 -3.56 4.44
N GLY A 27 -8.54 -2.66 5.39
CA GLY A 27 -8.23 -2.88 6.80
C GLY A 27 -6.95 -2.20 7.29
N PHE A 28 -6.27 -1.43 6.45
CA PHE A 28 -5.13 -0.63 6.89
C PHE A 28 -5.60 0.54 7.74
N THR A 29 -4.74 1.02 8.62
CA THR A 29 -5.02 2.22 9.42
C THR A 29 -4.64 3.45 8.62
N VAL A 30 -5.64 4.26 8.29
CA VAL A 30 -5.49 5.44 7.45
C VAL A 30 -6.05 6.68 8.18
N PRO A 31 -5.67 7.90 7.77
CA PRO A 31 -6.25 9.09 8.35
C PRO A 31 -7.72 9.26 7.93
N ASP A 32 -8.44 10.05 8.69
CA ASP A 32 -9.76 10.54 8.27
C ASP A 32 -9.56 11.55 7.14
N VAL A 33 -10.29 11.40 6.04
CA VAL A 33 -10.12 12.24 4.85
C VAL A 33 -10.37 13.71 5.17
N ALA A 34 -11.44 14.00 5.91
CA ALA A 34 -11.79 15.39 6.22
C ALA A 34 -10.74 16.05 7.12
N GLN A 35 -10.21 15.31 8.09
CA GLN A 35 -9.14 15.80 8.97
C GLN A 35 -7.85 16.03 8.20
N TRP A 36 -7.48 15.10 7.31
CA TRP A 36 -6.29 15.26 6.49
C TRP A 36 -6.41 16.48 5.58
N ARG A 37 -7.57 16.64 4.93
CA ARG A 37 -7.82 17.79 4.06
C ARG A 37 -7.72 19.10 4.84
N ALA A 38 -8.29 19.14 6.04
CA ALA A 38 -8.26 20.33 6.88
C ALA A 38 -6.86 20.68 7.38
N ALA A 39 -6.00 19.67 7.59
CA ALA A 39 -4.63 19.87 8.03
C ALA A 39 -3.76 20.57 6.97
N GLY A 40 -4.10 20.44 5.70
CA GLY A 40 -3.41 21.12 4.61
C GLY A 40 -1.97 20.67 4.38
N VAL A 41 -1.60 19.46 4.84
CA VAL A 41 -0.25 18.92 4.63
C VAL A 41 -0.24 18.01 3.40
N PRO A 42 0.84 18.01 2.60
CA PRO A 42 0.88 17.24 1.35
C PRO A 42 1.36 15.80 1.52
N PHE A 43 1.10 15.19 2.66
CA PHE A 43 1.51 13.81 2.94
C PHE A 43 0.60 13.19 3.98
N PHE A 44 0.60 11.86 4.05
CA PHE A 44 -0.03 11.09 5.11
C PHE A 44 0.61 9.71 5.19
N SER A 45 0.22 8.91 6.18
CA SER A 45 0.75 7.55 6.33
C SER A 45 -0.37 6.52 6.35
N ILE A 46 -0.07 5.36 5.77
CA ILE A 46 -0.90 4.16 5.80
C ILE A 46 -0.18 3.17 6.70
N HIS A 47 -0.77 2.83 7.85
CA HIS A 47 -0.12 1.97 8.85
C HIS A 47 -0.64 0.53 8.78
N PHE A 48 0.27 -0.41 9.00
CA PHE A 48 -0.04 -1.83 9.15
C PHE A 48 1.04 -2.48 10.00
N GLY A 49 0.63 -3.30 10.99
CA GLY A 49 1.59 -3.86 11.95
C GLY A 49 2.38 -2.73 12.61
N ASN A 50 3.71 -2.87 12.62
CA ASN A 50 4.62 -1.82 13.10
C ASN A 50 5.32 -1.09 11.94
N GLN A 51 4.76 -1.13 10.75
CA GLN A 51 5.32 -0.55 9.54
C GLN A 51 4.31 0.42 8.92
N LYS A 52 4.74 1.15 7.91
CA LYS A 52 3.84 2.07 7.22
C LYS A 52 4.30 2.37 5.80
N ILE A 53 3.39 2.93 5.04
CA ILE A 53 3.67 3.58 3.76
C ILE A 53 3.52 5.08 3.99
N ASN A 54 4.57 5.86 3.74
CA ASN A 54 4.46 7.31 3.67
C ASN A 54 3.98 7.68 2.28
N VAL A 55 2.86 8.40 2.19
CA VAL A 55 2.30 8.79 0.91
C VAL A 55 2.57 10.27 0.68
N HIS A 56 3.15 10.58 -0.49
CA HIS A 56 3.45 11.95 -0.91
C HIS A 56 2.40 12.39 -1.94
N ALA A 57 1.58 13.37 -1.56
CA ALA A 57 0.58 13.94 -2.44
C ALA A 57 1.24 14.87 -3.48
N PRO A 58 0.53 15.27 -4.55
CA PRO A 58 1.13 16.10 -5.61
C PRO A 58 1.80 17.38 -5.11
N GLY A 59 1.26 18.03 -4.09
CA GLY A 59 1.88 19.21 -3.49
C GLY A 59 3.25 18.97 -2.91
N MET A 60 3.66 17.71 -2.73
CA MET A 60 4.98 17.36 -2.22
C MET A 60 5.86 16.77 -3.31
N TRP A 61 5.42 15.69 -3.98
CA TRP A 61 6.32 14.98 -4.89
C TRP A 61 6.59 15.74 -6.19
N GLN A 62 5.72 16.67 -6.57
CA GLN A 62 5.91 17.48 -7.77
C GLN A 62 6.82 18.68 -7.56
N ARG A 63 7.21 18.98 -6.33
CA ARG A 63 8.08 20.12 -6.04
C ARG A 63 9.53 19.78 -6.39
N LYS A 64 10.18 20.66 -7.12
CA LYS A 64 11.59 20.48 -7.50
C LYS A 64 12.53 20.45 -6.30
N GLU A 65 12.18 21.19 -5.25
CA GLU A 65 12.99 21.29 -4.03
C GLU A 65 12.97 19.99 -3.21
N PHE A 66 11.95 19.16 -3.42
CA PHE A 66 11.83 17.90 -2.70
C PHE A 66 12.70 16.82 -3.39
N THR A 67 13.93 16.67 -2.90
CA THR A 67 14.91 15.76 -3.50
C THR A 67 15.13 14.48 -2.69
N LEU A 68 14.60 14.39 -1.47
CA LEU A 68 14.72 13.18 -0.62
C LEU A 68 13.71 12.14 -1.06
N ARG A 69 13.89 11.62 -2.26
CA ARG A 69 13.02 10.64 -2.90
C ARG A 69 13.79 9.88 -3.96
N GLY A 70 13.26 8.74 -4.37
CA GLY A 70 13.78 8.06 -5.55
C GLY A 70 13.61 8.95 -6.78
N PRO A 71 14.65 9.15 -7.61
CA PRO A 71 14.57 10.10 -8.73
C PRO A 71 13.48 9.78 -9.74
N THR A 72 13.13 8.51 -9.89
CA THR A 72 12.12 8.07 -10.85
C THR A 72 10.81 7.67 -10.18
N ALA A 73 10.61 8.06 -8.91
CA ALA A 73 9.37 7.76 -8.21
C ALA A 73 8.21 8.55 -8.81
N GLN A 74 7.27 7.82 -9.40
CA GLN A 74 6.07 8.36 -10.03
C GLN A 74 4.87 7.57 -9.49
N PRO A 75 3.65 8.16 -9.45
CA PRO A 75 2.47 7.39 -9.06
C PRO A 75 2.34 6.12 -9.91
N GLY A 76 2.11 4.99 -9.24
CA GLY A 76 2.05 3.69 -9.90
C GLY A 76 3.36 2.95 -9.98
N CYS A 77 4.44 3.48 -9.40
CA CYS A 77 5.75 2.80 -9.40
C CYS A 77 5.86 1.69 -8.35
N GLY A 78 4.88 1.56 -7.45
CA GLY A 78 4.98 0.63 -6.34
C GLY A 78 4.68 -0.81 -6.74
N ASP A 79 5.38 -1.75 -6.10
CA ASP A 79 5.19 -3.20 -6.22
C ASP A 79 5.43 -3.75 -4.83
N LEU A 80 4.36 -3.99 -4.09
CA LEU A 80 4.42 -4.26 -2.65
C LEU A 80 3.75 -5.60 -2.34
N CYS A 81 4.35 -6.34 -1.41
CA CYS A 81 3.77 -7.58 -0.91
C CYS A 81 3.50 -7.46 0.59
N PHE A 82 2.26 -7.74 0.98
CA PHE A 82 1.82 -7.75 2.36
C PHE A 82 1.52 -9.18 2.79
N VAL A 83 1.82 -9.50 4.03
CA VAL A 83 1.40 -10.76 4.62
C VAL A 83 -0.05 -10.61 5.08
N TRP A 84 -0.91 -11.51 4.62
CA TRP A 84 -2.31 -11.54 5.04
C TRP A 84 -2.53 -12.63 6.07
N GLU A 85 -3.09 -12.24 7.20
CA GLU A 85 -3.51 -13.17 8.26
C GLU A 85 -5.03 -13.15 8.33
N GLY A 86 -5.69 -14.29 8.18
CA GLY A 86 -7.15 -14.36 8.22
C GLY A 86 -7.75 -15.27 7.17
N GLY A 87 -6.90 -15.98 6.42
CA GLY A 87 -7.34 -16.96 5.45
C GLY A 87 -7.72 -16.40 4.08
N ALA A 88 -7.72 -17.27 3.08
CA ALA A 88 -7.93 -16.89 1.68
C ALA A 88 -9.34 -16.38 1.41
N GLU A 89 -10.34 -16.96 2.08
CA GLU A 89 -11.73 -16.56 1.86
C GLU A 89 -11.99 -15.14 2.35
N ARG A 90 -11.48 -14.82 3.54
CA ARG A 90 -11.63 -13.47 4.10
C ARG A 90 -10.89 -12.44 3.25
N LEU A 91 -9.73 -12.81 2.71
CA LEU A 91 -9.01 -11.94 1.78
C LEU A 91 -9.87 -11.64 0.55
N ARG A 92 -10.44 -12.66 -0.06
CA ARG A 92 -11.28 -12.49 -1.25
C ARG A 92 -12.48 -11.60 -0.96
N GLU A 93 -13.15 -11.82 0.18
CA GLU A 93 -14.29 -11.01 0.60
C GLU A 93 -13.88 -9.55 0.85
N THR A 94 -12.75 -9.34 1.50
CA THR A 94 -12.24 -7.99 1.79
C THR A 94 -11.91 -7.24 0.50
N LEU A 95 -11.24 -7.90 -0.44
CA LEU A 95 -10.93 -7.30 -1.74
C LEU A 95 -12.19 -6.94 -2.50
N ALA A 96 -13.16 -7.84 -2.54
CA ALA A 96 -14.43 -7.60 -3.22
C ALA A 96 -15.19 -6.41 -2.61
N ALA A 97 -15.24 -6.34 -1.29
CA ALA A 97 -15.91 -5.24 -0.60
C ALA A 97 -15.22 -3.89 -0.83
N ALA A 98 -13.91 -3.90 -1.04
CA ALA A 98 -13.15 -2.69 -1.33
C ALA A 98 -13.20 -2.31 -2.82
N GLY A 99 -13.84 -3.11 -3.66
CA GLY A 99 -13.83 -2.90 -5.10
C GLY A 99 -12.48 -3.20 -5.74
N ALA A 100 -11.62 -3.97 -5.07
CA ALA A 100 -10.29 -4.32 -5.56
C ALA A 100 -10.37 -5.58 -6.42
N GLU A 101 -10.07 -5.43 -7.70
CA GLU A 101 -10.11 -6.54 -8.65
C GLU A 101 -8.87 -7.42 -8.49
N VAL A 102 -9.09 -8.75 -8.42
CA VAL A 102 -7.98 -9.70 -8.44
C VAL A 102 -7.46 -9.80 -9.87
N VAL A 103 -6.22 -9.37 -10.08
CA VAL A 103 -5.60 -9.36 -11.41
C VAL A 103 -4.76 -10.61 -11.66
N ALA A 104 -4.36 -11.33 -10.62
CA ALA A 104 -3.64 -12.60 -10.74
C ALA A 104 -3.76 -13.38 -9.44
N GLY A 105 -3.59 -14.72 -9.56
CA GLY A 105 -3.65 -15.62 -8.42
C GLY A 105 -5.06 -16.14 -8.14
N PRO A 106 -5.20 -17.01 -7.13
CA PRO A 106 -4.15 -17.46 -6.22
C PRO A 106 -3.06 -18.30 -6.91
N VAL A 107 -1.82 -18.07 -6.51
CA VAL A 107 -0.66 -18.76 -7.07
C VAL A 107 0.38 -18.99 -5.98
N GLU A 108 1.04 -20.15 -5.99
CA GLU A 108 2.15 -20.42 -5.07
C GLU A 108 3.38 -19.65 -5.48
N LEU A 109 3.95 -18.89 -4.55
CA LEU A 109 5.15 -18.10 -4.78
C LEU A 109 6.05 -18.12 -3.54
N PRO A 110 7.38 -17.98 -3.73
CA PRO A 110 8.29 -17.87 -2.59
C PRO A 110 8.23 -16.44 -2.04
N GLY A 111 7.96 -16.35 -0.74
CA GLY A 111 8.06 -15.09 0.01
C GLY A 111 9.26 -15.10 0.93
N ALA A 112 9.41 -14.06 1.74
CA ALA A 112 10.53 -13.95 2.67
C ALA A 112 10.56 -15.04 3.73
N ARG A 113 9.39 -15.61 4.06
CA ARG A 113 9.25 -16.67 5.07
C ARG A 113 9.15 -18.07 4.46
N GLY A 114 9.37 -18.21 3.16
CA GLY A 114 9.22 -19.46 2.45
C GLY A 114 8.05 -19.42 1.47
N LYS A 115 7.53 -20.60 1.11
CA LYS A 115 6.45 -20.70 0.13
C LYS A 115 5.12 -20.26 0.73
N GLY A 116 4.38 -19.44 -0.01
CA GLY A 116 3.05 -18.99 0.35
C GLY A 116 2.14 -18.99 -0.85
N VAL A 117 0.89 -18.58 -0.67
CA VAL A 117 -0.08 -18.43 -1.75
C VAL A 117 -0.41 -16.95 -1.87
N SER A 118 -0.25 -16.41 -3.08
CA SER A 118 -0.37 -14.97 -3.32
C SER A 118 -1.54 -14.64 -4.24
N VAL A 119 -2.16 -13.49 -3.95
CA VAL A 119 -3.20 -12.88 -4.76
C VAL A 119 -2.77 -11.44 -5.05
N TYR A 120 -2.97 -11.00 -6.28
CA TYR A 120 -2.55 -9.67 -6.74
C TYR A 120 -3.74 -8.78 -7.04
N THR A 121 -3.62 -7.51 -6.71
CA THR A 121 -4.57 -6.46 -7.09
C THR A 121 -3.82 -5.17 -7.38
N ARG A 122 -4.53 -4.12 -7.77
CA ARG A 122 -3.94 -2.79 -7.97
C ARG A 122 -4.67 -1.76 -7.15
N ASP A 123 -3.94 -0.78 -6.64
CA ASP A 123 -4.54 0.35 -5.93
C ASP A 123 -4.98 1.44 -6.93
N PRO A 124 -5.60 2.54 -6.47
CA PRO A 124 -6.08 3.60 -7.37
C PRO A 124 -5.01 4.26 -8.24
N ASP A 125 -3.74 4.25 -7.82
CA ASP A 125 -2.62 4.75 -8.61
C ASP A 125 -2.01 3.69 -9.53
N ASP A 126 -2.58 2.48 -9.58
CA ASP A 126 -2.06 1.32 -10.32
C ASP A 126 -0.79 0.70 -9.72
N ASN A 127 -0.46 0.99 -8.48
CA ASN A 127 0.57 0.22 -7.79
C ASN A 127 0.14 -1.24 -7.72
N LEU A 128 1.08 -2.15 -7.96
CA LEU A 128 0.81 -3.58 -7.86
C LEU A 128 0.90 -3.99 -6.40
N LEU A 129 -0.16 -4.61 -5.91
CA LEU A 129 -0.22 -5.13 -4.54
C LEU A 129 -0.36 -6.63 -4.56
N GLU A 130 0.47 -7.28 -3.77
CA GLU A 130 0.43 -8.73 -3.57
C GLU A 130 0.06 -8.96 -2.10
N PHE A 131 -0.84 -9.90 -1.86
CA PHE A 131 -1.14 -10.38 -0.52
C PHE A 131 -0.74 -11.85 -0.46
N ILE A 132 0.23 -12.17 0.40
CA ILE A 132 0.74 -13.53 0.54
C ILE A 132 0.21 -14.15 1.83
N ILE A 133 -0.26 -15.39 1.73
CA ILE A 133 -0.73 -16.18 2.85
C ILE A 133 0.23 -17.34 3.04
N TYR A 134 0.87 -17.40 4.22
CA TYR A 134 1.69 -18.52 4.62
C TYR A 134 0.82 -19.56 5.32
N GLY A 135 1.04 -20.82 4.99
CA GLY A 135 0.22 -21.91 5.48
C GLY A 135 0.57 -22.47 6.82
#